data_6a61de5c506bc77e523f780f790f78bc
#
_entry.id   6a61de5c506bc77e523f780f790f78bc
#
_cell.length_a   1.000
_cell.length_b   1.000
_cell.length_c   1.000
_cell.angle_alpha   90.00
_cell.angle_beta   90.00
_cell.angle_gamma   90.00
#
_symmetry.space_group_name_H-M   'P 1'
#
loop_
_entity.id
_entity.type
_entity.pdbx_description
1 polymer ?
#
loop_
_entity_poly.entity_id
_entity_poly.type
_entity_poly.pdbx_seq_one_letter_code
_entity_poly.pdbx_strand_id
1 'polypeptide(L)'
;MYHIKNDKRARASTELICAGLLACMKEKPFARITITDVQRASTVSRSTFYRNFDCLEDVLALLCDRGFQAVFSEYNALPPEQRGSLAKAVFQYWFRNSAVLEALVQIHRTDILFDSLRRSSGLIQALQPMADDPA
;
A
#
# COMPACT_ATOMS: atom_id res chain seq x y z
N MET A 1 -5.69 8.43 -9.39
CA MET A 1 -5.27 8.17 -8.00
C MET A 1 -6.47 7.77 -7.15
N TYR A 2 -6.24 7.15 -6.00
CA TYR A 2 -7.37 6.83 -5.14
C TYR A 2 -7.88 8.07 -4.40
N HIS A 3 -9.19 8.06 -4.09
CA HIS A 3 -9.86 9.21 -3.48
C HIS A 3 -10.96 8.73 -2.51
N ILE A 4 -10.53 8.10 -1.44
CA ILE A 4 -11.40 7.44 -0.48
C ILE A 4 -11.98 8.46 0.48
N LYS A 5 -13.32 8.49 0.59
CA LYS A 5 -13.98 9.32 1.58
C LYS A 5 -13.73 8.76 2.97
N ASN A 6 -13.58 9.67 3.94
CA ASN A 6 -13.31 9.28 5.32
C ASN A 6 -14.60 8.97 6.07
N ASP A 7 -15.35 7.97 5.60
CA ASP A 7 -16.52 7.47 6.30
C ASP A 7 -16.47 5.94 6.43
N LYS A 8 -17.31 5.41 7.29
CA LYS A 8 -17.29 4.00 7.65
C LYS A 8 -17.61 3.09 6.44
N ARG A 9 -18.54 3.54 5.60
CA ARG A 9 -18.96 2.77 4.43
C ARG A 9 -17.84 2.69 3.39
N ALA A 10 -17.19 3.83 3.12
CA ALA A 10 -16.07 3.87 2.19
C ALA A 10 -14.91 3.03 2.67
N ARG A 11 -14.60 3.07 3.97
CA ARG A 11 -13.53 2.24 4.55
C ARG A 11 -13.84 0.75 4.39
N ALA A 12 -15.08 0.34 4.67
CA ALA A 12 -15.48 -1.04 4.52
C ALA A 12 -15.35 -1.52 3.07
N SER A 13 -15.82 -0.72 2.11
CA SER A 13 -15.71 -1.03 0.69
C SER A 13 -14.27 -1.14 0.25
N THR A 14 -13.42 -0.22 0.71
CA THR A 14 -12.00 -0.20 0.38
C THR A 14 -11.30 -1.46 0.88
N GLU A 15 -11.61 -1.90 2.09
CA GLU A 15 -11.04 -3.14 2.62
C GLU A 15 -11.42 -4.36 1.77
N LEU A 16 -12.67 -4.42 1.36
CA LEU A 16 -13.15 -5.51 0.50
C LEU A 16 -12.45 -5.49 -0.87
N ILE A 17 -12.27 -4.31 -1.45
CA ILE A 17 -11.59 -4.16 -2.74
C ILE A 17 -10.13 -4.60 -2.63
N CYS A 18 -9.43 -4.16 -1.60
CA CYS A 18 -8.02 -4.55 -1.39
C CYS A 18 -7.91 -6.07 -1.21
N ALA A 19 -8.75 -6.67 -0.38
CA ALA A 19 -8.74 -8.10 -0.18
C ALA A 19 -9.08 -8.87 -1.46
N GLY A 20 -10.04 -8.36 -2.24
CA GLY A 20 -10.42 -8.95 -3.52
C GLY A 20 -9.29 -8.94 -4.53
N LEU A 21 -8.58 -7.81 -4.64
CA LEU A 21 -7.44 -7.72 -5.54
C LEU A 21 -6.32 -8.68 -5.12
N LEU A 22 -5.98 -8.72 -3.83
CA LEU A 22 -4.94 -9.61 -3.33
C LEU A 22 -5.30 -11.08 -3.58
N ALA A 23 -6.59 -11.44 -3.43
CA ALA A 23 -7.05 -12.80 -3.75
C ALA A 23 -6.87 -13.11 -5.25
N CYS A 24 -7.22 -12.18 -6.12
CA CYS A 24 -7.02 -12.35 -7.57
C CYS A 24 -5.54 -12.50 -7.91
N MET A 25 -4.66 -11.78 -7.24
CA MET A 25 -3.23 -11.82 -7.49
C MET A 25 -2.59 -13.16 -7.11
N LYS A 26 -3.24 -13.96 -6.28
CA LYS A 26 -2.80 -15.32 -5.98
C LYS A 26 -3.06 -16.28 -7.13
N GLU A 27 -4.01 -15.96 -7.99
CA GLU A 27 -4.45 -16.86 -9.07
C GLU A 27 -3.89 -16.47 -10.42
N LYS A 28 -3.63 -15.20 -10.67
CA LYS A 28 -3.12 -14.75 -11.96
C LYS A 28 -2.35 -13.43 -11.83
N PRO A 29 -1.49 -13.14 -12.84
CA PRO A 29 -0.70 -11.91 -12.84
C PRO A 29 -1.60 -10.67 -12.85
N PHE A 30 -1.15 -9.62 -12.21
CA PHE A 30 -1.89 -8.36 -12.14
C PHE A 30 -2.32 -7.85 -13.52
N ALA A 31 -1.46 -7.99 -14.54
CA ALA A 31 -1.76 -7.53 -15.89
C ALA A 31 -2.99 -8.19 -16.50
N ARG A 32 -3.39 -9.36 -16.00
CA ARG A 32 -4.57 -10.09 -16.48
C ARG A 32 -5.79 -9.89 -15.61
N ILE A 33 -5.65 -9.20 -14.49
CA ILE A 33 -6.76 -8.96 -13.58
C ILE A 33 -7.57 -7.79 -14.10
N THR A 34 -8.90 -7.96 -14.14
CA THR A 34 -9.83 -6.91 -14.55
C THR A 34 -10.61 -6.40 -13.35
N ILE A 35 -11.24 -5.24 -13.52
CA ILE A 35 -12.14 -4.71 -12.49
C ILE A 35 -13.28 -5.68 -12.23
N THR A 36 -13.76 -6.37 -13.28
CA THR A 36 -14.78 -7.41 -13.10
C THR A 36 -14.31 -8.54 -12.18
N ASP A 37 -13.05 -8.97 -12.32
CA ASP A 37 -12.49 -9.99 -11.44
C ASP A 37 -12.50 -9.54 -9.99
N VAL A 38 -12.06 -8.31 -9.74
CA VAL A 38 -12.03 -7.75 -8.39
C VAL A 38 -13.44 -7.55 -7.85
N GLN A 39 -14.38 -7.14 -8.70
CA GLN A 39 -15.78 -7.01 -8.33
C GLN A 39 -16.35 -8.34 -7.85
N ARG A 40 -16.06 -9.43 -8.56
CA ARG A 40 -16.53 -10.77 -8.17
C ARG A 40 -15.91 -11.21 -6.86
N ALA A 41 -14.60 -11.01 -6.71
CA ALA A 41 -13.88 -11.42 -5.50
C ALA A 41 -14.27 -10.60 -4.28
N SER A 42 -14.55 -9.32 -4.46
CA SER A 42 -14.84 -8.39 -3.36
C SER A 42 -16.32 -8.26 -3.05
N THR A 43 -17.20 -8.65 -3.96
CA THR A 43 -18.65 -8.42 -3.91
C THR A 43 -19.05 -6.93 -3.93
N VAL A 44 -18.09 -6.05 -4.21
CA VAL A 44 -18.31 -4.61 -4.31
C VAL A 44 -18.77 -4.25 -5.73
N SER A 45 -19.76 -3.37 -5.87
CA SER A 45 -20.25 -2.96 -7.18
C SER A 45 -19.22 -2.12 -7.94
N ARG A 46 -19.34 -2.10 -9.26
CA ARG A 46 -18.47 -1.32 -10.13
C ARG A 46 -18.54 0.17 -9.79
N SER A 47 -19.73 0.68 -9.53
CA SER A 47 -19.90 2.09 -9.17
C SER A 47 -19.22 2.42 -7.85
N THR A 48 -19.26 1.52 -6.88
CA THR A 48 -18.56 1.70 -5.60
C THR A 48 -17.05 1.67 -5.80
N PHE A 49 -16.56 0.79 -6.67
CA PHE A 49 -15.13 0.78 -7.02
C PHE A 49 -14.70 2.16 -7.54
N TYR A 50 -15.39 2.67 -8.55
CA TYR A 50 -15.02 3.94 -9.17
C TYR A 50 -15.24 5.16 -8.28
N ARG A 51 -16.01 4.99 -7.21
CA ARG A 51 -16.15 6.05 -6.20
C ARG A 51 -14.86 6.27 -5.43
N ASN A 52 -14.02 5.25 -5.32
CA ASN A 52 -12.79 5.28 -4.52
C ASN A 52 -11.51 5.23 -5.35
N PHE A 53 -11.55 4.62 -6.51
CA PHE A 53 -10.38 4.37 -7.35
C PHE A 53 -10.71 4.68 -8.81
N ASP A 54 -9.72 5.15 -9.55
CA ASP A 54 -9.87 5.36 -10.99
C ASP A 54 -9.54 4.09 -11.78
N CYS A 55 -8.59 3.29 -11.29
CA CYS A 55 -8.10 2.07 -11.94
C CYS A 55 -7.51 1.11 -10.90
N LEU A 56 -7.17 -0.10 -11.35
CA LEU A 56 -6.59 -1.11 -10.45
C LEU A 56 -5.22 -0.70 -9.91
N GLU A 57 -4.42 0.04 -10.69
CA GLU A 57 -3.11 0.53 -10.24
C GLU A 57 -3.26 1.43 -9.02
N ASP A 58 -4.37 2.14 -8.89
CA ASP A 58 -4.64 2.97 -7.72
C ASP A 58 -4.80 2.14 -6.44
N VAL A 59 -5.32 0.92 -6.58
CA VAL A 59 -5.41 0.01 -5.43
C VAL A 59 -4.01 -0.41 -5.00
N LEU A 60 -3.11 -0.67 -5.95
CA LEU A 60 -1.71 -0.96 -5.64
C LEU A 60 -1.06 0.23 -4.92
N ALA A 61 -1.35 1.45 -5.35
CA ALA A 61 -0.82 2.65 -4.70
C ALA A 61 -1.27 2.74 -3.23
N LEU A 62 -2.54 2.47 -2.97
CA LEU A 62 -3.05 2.44 -1.60
C LEU A 62 -2.36 1.36 -0.77
N LEU A 63 -2.16 0.17 -1.35
CA LEU A 63 -1.48 -0.92 -0.66
C LEU A 63 -0.03 -0.57 -0.34
N CYS A 64 0.65 0.15 -1.24
CA CYS A 64 2.00 0.67 -0.95
C CYS A 64 1.98 1.65 0.22
N ASP A 65 1.06 2.61 0.20
CA ASP A 65 0.94 3.60 1.28
C ASP A 65 0.70 2.91 2.63
N ARG A 66 -0.18 1.92 2.65
CA ARG A 66 -0.46 1.15 3.87
C ARG A 66 0.75 0.34 4.33
N GLY A 67 1.51 -0.21 3.38
CA GLY A 67 2.72 -0.96 3.70
C GLY A 67 3.75 -0.08 4.39
N PHE A 68 4.01 1.10 3.86
CA PHE A 68 4.94 2.03 4.51
C PHE A 68 4.43 2.48 5.88
N GLN A 69 3.13 2.80 5.98
CA GLN A 69 2.55 3.18 7.27
C GLN A 69 2.69 2.06 8.31
N ALA A 70 2.48 0.82 7.90
CA ALA A 70 2.59 -0.32 8.80
C ALA A 70 4.02 -0.50 9.33
N VAL A 71 5.00 -0.45 8.44
CA VAL A 71 6.38 -0.68 8.86
C VAL A 71 6.88 0.48 9.74
N PHE A 72 6.50 1.72 9.43
CA PHE A 72 6.91 2.87 10.24
C PHE A 72 6.23 2.84 11.61
N SER A 73 4.97 2.46 11.66
CA SER A 73 4.23 2.32 12.91
C SER A 73 4.87 1.25 13.81
N GLU A 74 5.18 0.09 13.26
CA GLU A 74 5.85 -0.98 14.00
C GLU A 74 7.23 -0.55 14.49
N TYR A 75 8.01 0.11 13.63
CA TYR A 75 9.34 0.59 13.97
C TYR A 75 9.28 1.60 15.12
N ASN A 76 8.36 2.55 15.05
CA ASN A 76 8.23 3.59 16.07
C ASN A 76 7.61 3.08 17.38
N ALA A 77 6.94 1.94 17.35
CA ALA A 77 6.42 1.31 18.55
C ALA A 77 7.50 0.64 19.38
N LEU A 78 8.65 0.32 18.77
CA LEU A 78 9.78 -0.26 19.49
C LEU A 78 10.43 0.80 20.40
N PRO A 79 10.93 0.41 21.57
CA PRO A 79 11.77 1.30 22.38
C PRO A 79 12.96 1.79 21.55
N PRO A 80 13.41 3.05 21.72
CA PRO A 80 14.50 3.59 20.89
C PRO A 80 15.77 2.73 20.87
N GLU A 81 16.12 2.11 21.98
CA GLU A 81 17.30 1.26 22.09
C GLU A 81 17.16 -0.08 21.35
N GLN A 82 15.94 -0.45 20.97
CA GLN A 82 15.67 -1.68 20.23
C GLN A 82 15.42 -1.44 18.75
N ARG A 83 15.36 -0.18 18.33
CA ARG A 83 15.16 0.18 16.92
C ARG A 83 16.46 -0.01 16.16
N GLY A 84 16.54 -0.93 15.29
CA GLY A 84 17.70 -1.06 14.41
C GLY A 84 17.62 -0.06 13.24
N SER A 85 18.15 -0.47 12.11
CA SER A 85 18.09 0.31 10.89
C SER A 85 16.64 0.37 10.35
N LEU A 86 16.15 1.56 10.10
CA LEU A 86 14.84 1.75 9.47
C LEU A 86 14.82 1.16 8.05
N ALA A 87 15.91 1.35 7.30
CA ALA A 87 16.04 0.78 5.96
C ALA A 87 15.91 -0.74 5.99
N LYS A 88 16.57 -1.40 6.96
CA LYS A 88 16.45 -2.84 7.12
C LYS A 88 15.04 -3.27 7.44
N ALA A 89 14.34 -2.54 8.31
CA ALA A 89 12.95 -2.82 8.65
C ALA A 89 12.04 -2.72 7.42
N VAL A 90 12.25 -1.71 6.58
CA VAL A 90 11.50 -1.52 5.33
C VAL A 90 11.75 -2.67 4.38
N PHE A 91 13.01 -3.05 4.16
CA PHE A 91 13.34 -4.18 3.29
C PHE A 91 12.73 -5.49 3.79
N GLN A 92 12.81 -5.75 5.08
CA GLN A 92 12.23 -6.96 5.65
C GLN A 92 10.72 -7.02 5.47
N TYR A 93 10.05 -5.88 5.66
CA TYR A 93 8.60 -5.80 5.46
C TYR A 93 8.23 -6.11 4.01
N TRP A 94 8.86 -5.44 3.05
CA TRP A 94 8.55 -5.62 1.63
C TRP A 94 8.96 -7.00 1.12
N PHE A 95 9.98 -7.60 1.71
CA PHE A 95 10.36 -8.96 1.38
C PHE A 95 9.29 -9.97 1.84
N ARG A 96 8.75 -9.78 3.03
CA ARG A 96 7.68 -10.65 3.54
C ARG A 96 6.33 -10.43 2.85
N ASN A 97 6.11 -9.25 2.31
CA ASN A 97 4.85 -8.85 1.66
C ASN A 97 5.13 -8.46 0.21
N SER A 98 5.70 -9.39 -0.55
CA SER A 98 6.26 -9.10 -1.88
C SER A 98 5.23 -9.08 -3.01
N ALA A 99 3.99 -9.49 -2.77
CA ALA A 99 2.99 -9.61 -3.83
C ALA A 99 2.77 -8.29 -4.59
N VAL A 100 2.64 -7.19 -3.87
CA VAL A 100 2.45 -5.86 -4.47
C VAL A 100 3.70 -5.45 -5.24
N LEU A 101 4.87 -5.62 -4.65
CA LEU A 101 6.13 -5.27 -5.29
C LEU A 101 6.33 -6.05 -6.58
N GLU A 102 6.08 -7.35 -6.55
CA GLU A 102 6.18 -8.21 -7.73
C GLU A 102 5.23 -7.74 -8.83
N ALA A 103 4.00 -7.39 -8.48
CA ALA A 103 3.03 -6.88 -9.44
C ALA A 103 3.54 -5.60 -10.09
N LEU A 104 4.05 -4.67 -9.30
CA LEU A 104 4.56 -3.39 -9.82
C LEU A 104 5.74 -3.58 -10.77
N VAL A 105 6.64 -4.50 -10.43
CA VAL A 105 7.78 -4.83 -11.30
C VAL A 105 7.29 -5.42 -12.62
N GLN A 106 6.34 -6.35 -12.56
CA GLN A 106 5.81 -7.01 -13.75
C GLN A 106 5.14 -6.05 -14.72
N ILE A 107 4.45 -5.03 -14.22
CA ILE A 107 3.78 -4.05 -15.08
C ILE A 107 4.62 -2.81 -15.38
N HIS A 108 5.89 -2.82 -14.96
CA HIS A 108 6.82 -1.70 -15.15
C HIS A 108 6.31 -0.39 -14.53
N ARG A 109 5.71 -0.47 -13.36
CA ARG A 109 5.15 0.67 -12.64
C ARG A 109 5.76 0.81 -11.24
N THR A 110 7.08 0.64 -11.14
CA THR A 110 7.79 0.87 -9.87
C THR A 110 7.72 2.33 -9.42
N ASP A 111 7.37 3.24 -10.32
CA ASP A 111 7.09 4.64 -9.98
C ASP A 111 6.03 4.75 -8.89
N ILE A 112 5.04 3.87 -8.88
CA ILE A 112 3.98 3.85 -7.87
C ILE A 112 4.58 3.62 -6.48
N LEU A 113 5.54 2.70 -6.37
CA LEU A 113 6.22 2.43 -5.10
C LEU A 113 7.05 3.65 -4.65
N PHE A 114 7.82 4.24 -5.57
CA PHE A 114 8.66 5.40 -5.25
C PHE A 114 7.83 6.64 -4.91
N ASP A 115 6.70 6.84 -5.58
CA ASP A 115 5.79 7.93 -5.24
C ASP A 115 5.20 7.74 -3.84
N SER A 116 4.85 6.51 -3.49
CA SER A 116 4.37 6.17 -2.16
C SER A 116 5.45 6.44 -1.10
N LEU A 117 6.69 6.05 -1.39
CA LEU A 117 7.81 6.32 -0.49
C LEU A 117 8.01 7.81 -0.29
N ARG A 118 7.94 8.61 -1.36
CA ARG A 118 8.08 10.06 -1.26
C ARG A 118 7.00 10.68 -0.38
N ARG A 119 5.76 10.26 -0.53
CA ARG A 119 4.66 10.72 0.33
C ARG A 119 4.89 10.33 1.79
N SER A 120 5.43 9.14 2.00
CA SER A 120 5.69 8.61 3.34
C SER A 120 6.93 9.24 3.98
N SER A 121 7.87 9.78 3.18
CA SER A 121 9.08 10.43 3.70
C SER A 121 8.75 11.62 4.58
N GLY A 122 7.74 12.41 4.22
CA GLY A 122 7.29 13.51 5.05
C GLY A 122 6.82 13.04 6.42
N LEU A 123 6.11 11.90 6.45
CA LEU A 123 5.67 11.30 7.70
C LEU A 123 6.85 10.79 8.52
N ILE A 124 7.83 10.18 7.88
CA ILE A 124 9.04 9.71 8.56
C ILE A 124 9.76 10.88 9.22
N GLN A 125 9.96 11.97 8.50
CA GLN A 125 10.63 13.16 9.02
C GLN A 125 9.85 13.78 10.18
N ALA A 126 8.53 13.76 10.09
CA ALA A 126 7.68 14.27 11.17
C ALA A 126 7.79 13.41 12.44
N LEU A 127 8.00 12.10 12.28
CA LEU A 127 8.11 11.17 13.40
C LEU A 127 9.53 11.11 13.98
N GLN A 128 10.56 11.48 13.20
CA GLN A 128 11.95 11.41 13.59
C GLN A 128 12.70 12.69 13.23
N PRO A 129 12.22 13.85 13.68
CA PRO A 129 12.76 15.13 13.22
C PRO A 129 14.23 15.36 13.58
N MET A 130 14.72 14.71 14.61
CA MET A 130 16.08 14.90 15.09
C MET A 130 17.01 13.75 14.72
N ALA A 131 16.50 12.73 14.07
CA ALA A 131 17.26 11.52 13.81
C ALA A 131 18.46 11.76 12.91
N ASP A 132 18.35 12.69 11.99
CA ASP A 132 19.35 12.95 10.95
C ASP A 132 20.04 14.28 11.14
N ASP A 133 19.98 14.86 12.32
CA ASP A 133 20.66 16.12 12.59
C ASP A 133 22.16 15.91 12.49
N PRO A 134 22.83 16.54 11.53
CA PRO A 134 24.27 16.34 11.34
C PRO A 134 25.13 17.01 12.38
N ALA A 135 24.54 17.75 13.23
CA ALA A 135 25.23 18.57 14.26
C ALA A 135 26.73 18.40 14.48
#